data_3953517a7a94f709e839874ff789b345
#
_entry.id   3953517a7a94f709e839874ff789b345
#
_cell.length_a   1.000
_cell.length_b   1.000
_cell.length_c   1.000
_cell.angle_alpha   90.00
_cell.angle_beta   90.00
_cell.angle_gamma   90.00
#
_symmetry.space_group_name_H-M   'P 1'
#
loop_
_entity.id
_entity.type
_entity.pdbx_description
1 polymer ?
#
loop_
_entity_poly.entity_id
_entity_poly.type
_entity_poly.pdbx_seq_one_letter_code
_entity_poly.pdbx_strand_id
1 'polypeptide(L)'
;MKDETSKWLEYASENLESAHVLLNSGLFNPCLQNAQQAVEKMLKAVLVEFSIKFKKTHSISELAVMLAKKHLKIELAEEESELLDSIYLPSKYPLGSVLPDFEPDEQTCERCVAIAERVKESVLALLH
;
A
#
# COMPACT_ATOMS: atom_id res chain seq x y z
N MET A 1 -11.32 2.13 -18.47
CA MET A 1 -10.90 2.48 -17.11
C MET A 1 -11.36 3.90 -16.78
N LYS A 2 -11.90 4.08 -15.60
CA LYS A 2 -12.37 5.40 -15.15
C LYS A 2 -11.19 6.36 -14.97
N ASP A 3 -11.44 7.66 -15.18
CA ASP A 3 -10.40 8.67 -14.98
C ASP A 3 -9.87 8.69 -13.55
N GLU A 4 -10.78 8.54 -12.57
CA GLU A 4 -10.37 8.52 -11.16
C GLU A 4 -9.49 7.30 -10.86
N THR A 5 -9.82 6.14 -11.44
CA THR A 5 -9.00 4.94 -11.30
C THR A 5 -7.59 5.19 -11.82
N SER A 6 -7.48 5.80 -12.99
CA SER A 6 -6.19 6.11 -13.60
C SER A 6 -5.37 7.05 -12.71
N LYS A 7 -6.01 8.02 -12.07
CA LYS A 7 -5.33 8.95 -11.16
C LYS A 7 -4.76 8.23 -9.95
N TRP A 8 -5.57 7.34 -9.33
CA TRP A 8 -5.08 6.56 -8.20
C TRP A 8 -3.85 5.72 -8.58
N LEU A 9 -3.90 5.09 -9.76
CA LEU A 9 -2.78 4.27 -10.24
C LEU A 9 -1.55 5.11 -10.54
N GLU A 10 -1.73 6.29 -11.09
CA GLU A 10 -0.63 7.21 -11.36
C GLU A 10 0.10 7.58 -10.07
N TYR A 11 -0.66 7.98 -9.04
CA TYR A 11 -0.07 8.33 -7.76
C TYR A 11 0.55 7.12 -7.06
N ALA A 12 -0.08 5.96 -7.18
CA ALA A 12 0.49 4.74 -6.63
C ALA A 12 1.83 4.40 -7.28
N SER A 13 1.93 4.57 -8.60
CA SER A 13 3.18 4.32 -9.33
C SER A 13 4.28 5.28 -8.89
N GLU A 14 3.94 6.55 -8.66
CA GLU A 14 4.91 7.51 -8.15
C GLU A 14 5.41 7.13 -6.76
N ASN A 15 4.50 6.68 -5.89
CA ASN A 15 4.90 6.22 -4.57
C ASN A 15 5.84 5.01 -4.65
N LEU A 16 5.52 4.06 -5.53
CA LEU A 16 6.34 2.85 -5.66
C LEU A 16 7.73 3.17 -6.21
N GLU A 17 7.80 4.03 -7.22
CA GLU A 17 9.07 4.49 -7.77
C GLU A 17 9.89 5.22 -6.70
N SER A 18 9.22 6.08 -5.91
CA SER A 18 9.87 6.78 -4.80
C SER A 18 10.42 5.80 -3.78
N ALA A 19 9.66 4.74 -3.46
CA ALA A 19 10.11 3.73 -2.52
C ALA A 19 11.40 3.06 -2.98
N HIS A 20 11.50 2.73 -4.28
CA HIS A 20 12.72 2.15 -4.84
C HIS A 20 13.91 3.09 -4.72
N VAL A 21 13.73 4.35 -5.07
CA VAL A 21 14.79 5.36 -4.99
C VAL A 21 15.25 5.53 -3.54
N LEU A 22 14.31 5.61 -2.62
CA LEU A 22 14.63 5.82 -1.20
C LEU A 22 15.32 4.59 -0.60
N LEU A 23 14.91 3.41 -1.00
CA LEU A 23 15.57 2.17 -0.57
C LEU A 23 17.04 2.18 -1.00
N ASN A 24 17.30 2.50 -2.25
CA ASN A 24 18.65 2.55 -2.79
C ASN A 24 19.50 3.63 -2.14
N SER A 25 18.87 4.67 -1.63
CA SER A 25 19.55 5.78 -0.96
C SER A 25 19.70 5.57 0.55
N GLY A 26 19.21 4.45 1.07
CA GLY A 26 19.29 4.16 2.50
C GLY A 26 18.34 4.98 3.37
N LEU A 27 17.32 5.56 2.76
CA LEU A 27 16.31 6.37 3.48
C LEU A 27 15.11 5.48 3.79
N PHE A 28 15.25 4.67 4.82
CA PHE A 28 14.33 3.57 5.09
C PHE A 28 12.94 3.99 5.58
N ASN A 29 12.85 4.93 6.50
CA ASN A 29 11.55 5.35 6.98
C ASN A 29 10.67 5.92 5.85
N PRO A 30 11.13 6.90 5.06
CA PRO A 30 10.30 7.37 3.94
C PRO A 30 10.08 6.32 2.86
N CYS A 31 10.99 5.36 2.70
CA CYS A 31 10.76 4.23 1.80
C CYS A 31 9.54 3.44 2.25
N LEU A 32 9.44 3.10 3.54
CA LEU A 32 8.31 2.38 4.10
C LEU A 32 7.00 3.13 3.89
N GLN A 33 7.01 4.45 4.14
CA GLN A 33 5.83 5.27 3.93
C GLN A 33 5.35 5.23 2.49
N ASN A 34 6.27 5.33 1.54
CA ASN A 34 5.91 5.31 0.12
C ASN A 34 5.41 3.94 -0.33
N ALA A 35 6.00 2.86 0.18
CA ALA A 35 5.53 1.50 -0.13
C ALA A 35 4.10 1.30 0.39
N GLN A 36 3.82 1.73 1.62
CA GLN A 36 2.49 1.66 2.21
C GLN A 36 1.48 2.47 1.39
N GLN A 37 1.84 3.70 1.03
CA GLN A 37 0.97 4.57 0.23
C GLN A 37 0.71 3.99 -1.16
N ALA A 38 1.69 3.35 -1.76
CA ALA A 38 1.50 2.70 -3.06
C ALA A 38 0.42 1.62 -2.97
N VAL A 39 0.49 0.75 -1.96
CA VAL A 39 -0.49 -0.32 -1.78
C VAL A 39 -1.88 0.26 -1.51
N GLU A 40 -1.97 1.21 -0.59
CA GLU A 40 -3.25 1.84 -0.26
C GLU A 40 -3.94 2.39 -1.51
N LYS A 41 -3.20 3.14 -2.32
CA LYS A 41 -3.74 3.76 -3.52
C LYS A 41 -4.12 2.74 -4.60
N MET A 42 -3.36 1.66 -4.72
CA MET A 42 -3.68 0.59 -5.66
C MET A 42 -4.99 -0.09 -5.29
N LEU A 43 -5.22 -0.37 -4.01
CA LEU A 43 -6.46 -0.97 -3.56
C LEU A 43 -7.65 -0.03 -3.78
N LYS A 44 -7.45 1.27 -3.52
CA LYS A 44 -8.49 2.27 -3.77
C LYS A 44 -8.82 2.38 -5.26
N ALA A 45 -7.82 2.25 -6.12
CA ALA A 45 -8.04 2.25 -7.57
C ALA A 45 -9.01 1.14 -7.99
N VAL A 46 -8.84 -0.05 -7.44
CA VAL A 46 -9.72 -1.18 -7.74
C VAL A 46 -11.13 -0.92 -7.23
N LEU A 47 -11.25 -0.41 -6.00
CA LEU A 47 -12.57 -0.09 -5.44
C LEU A 47 -13.32 0.92 -6.31
N VAL A 48 -12.62 1.96 -6.77
CA VAL A 48 -13.20 2.97 -7.65
C VAL A 48 -13.63 2.36 -8.98
N GLU A 49 -12.76 1.56 -9.58
CA GLU A 49 -13.06 0.96 -10.89
C GLU A 49 -14.31 0.10 -10.86
N PHE A 50 -14.51 -0.65 -9.79
CA PHE A 50 -15.66 -1.54 -9.64
C PHE A 50 -16.83 -0.88 -8.92
N SER A 51 -16.79 0.45 -8.75
CA SER A 51 -17.85 1.24 -8.13
C SER A 51 -18.24 0.76 -6.74
N ILE A 52 -17.27 0.32 -5.97
CA ILE A 52 -17.45 -0.11 -4.59
C ILE A 52 -17.26 1.09 -3.68
N LYS A 53 -18.31 1.48 -2.97
CA LYS A 53 -18.22 2.61 -2.04
C LYS A 53 -17.40 2.22 -0.82
N PHE A 54 -16.55 3.13 -0.38
CA PHE A 54 -15.76 2.94 0.82
C PHE A 54 -15.64 4.26 1.57
N LYS A 55 -15.60 4.17 2.89
CA LYS A 55 -15.38 5.36 3.71
C LYS A 55 -13.91 5.76 3.62
N LYS A 56 -13.62 7.01 3.95
CA LYS A 56 -12.25 7.50 3.97
C LYS A 56 -11.46 6.73 5.03
N THR A 57 -10.52 5.91 4.58
CA THR A 57 -9.69 5.10 5.46
C THR A 57 -8.28 4.98 4.89
N HIS A 58 -7.32 4.76 5.76
CA HIS A 58 -5.94 4.47 5.39
C HIS A 58 -5.55 3.04 5.74
N SER A 59 -6.50 2.25 6.22
CA SER A 59 -6.23 0.87 6.61
C SER A 59 -6.21 -0.06 5.40
N ILE A 60 -5.05 -0.62 5.14
CA ILE A 60 -4.86 -1.62 4.08
C ILE A 60 -5.76 -2.84 4.37
N SER A 61 -5.81 -3.24 5.65
CA SER A 61 -6.62 -4.39 6.06
C SER A 61 -8.10 -4.18 5.75
N GLU A 62 -8.63 -3.00 6.04
CA GLU A 62 -10.03 -2.69 5.74
C GLU A 62 -10.30 -2.72 4.23
N LEU A 63 -9.41 -2.12 3.45
CA LEU A 63 -9.57 -2.09 2.00
C LEU A 63 -9.51 -3.50 1.40
N ALA A 64 -8.59 -4.32 1.89
CA ALA A 64 -8.45 -5.70 1.43
C ALA A 64 -9.71 -6.53 1.73
N VAL A 65 -10.31 -6.34 2.91
CA VAL A 65 -11.55 -7.01 3.27
C VAL A 65 -12.69 -6.62 2.33
N MET A 66 -12.80 -5.33 2.01
CA MET A 66 -13.82 -4.86 1.07
C MET A 66 -13.70 -5.53 -0.30
N LEU A 67 -12.47 -5.66 -0.79
CA LEU A 67 -12.22 -6.30 -2.08
C LEU A 67 -12.53 -7.80 -2.02
N ALA A 68 -12.15 -8.47 -0.94
CA ALA A 68 -12.42 -9.89 -0.76
C ALA A 68 -13.92 -10.18 -0.74
N LYS A 69 -14.71 -9.31 -0.14
CA LYS A 69 -16.17 -9.45 -0.10
C LYS A 69 -16.80 -9.40 -1.50
N LYS A 70 -16.13 -8.76 -2.44
CA LYS A 70 -16.58 -8.69 -3.83
C LYS A 70 -15.88 -9.71 -4.72
N HIS A 71 -15.17 -10.66 -4.11
CA HIS A 71 -14.43 -11.71 -4.83
C HIS A 71 -13.37 -11.17 -5.77
N LEU A 72 -12.83 -9.99 -5.45
CA LEU A 72 -11.72 -9.40 -6.18
C LEU A 72 -10.44 -9.82 -5.49
N LYS A 73 -9.69 -10.70 -6.14
CA LYS A 73 -8.53 -11.33 -5.52
C LYS A 73 -7.27 -10.48 -5.70
N ILE A 74 -6.71 -10.06 -4.57
CA ILE A 74 -5.43 -9.37 -4.50
C ILE A 74 -4.46 -10.29 -3.78
N GLU A 75 -3.26 -10.40 -4.30
CA GLU A 75 -2.23 -11.23 -3.70
C GLU A 75 -1.57 -10.50 -2.53
N LEU A 76 -2.25 -10.51 -1.40
CA LEU A 76 -1.85 -9.78 -0.20
C LEU A 76 -2.33 -10.58 1.02
N ALA A 77 -1.38 -11.11 1.79
CA ALA A 77 -1.70 -11.88 2.98
C ALA A 77 -2.15 -10.95 4.12
N GLU A 78 -2.96 -11.48 5.03
CA GLU A 78 -3.45 -10.71 6.18
C GLU A 78 -2.30 -10.12 7.00
N GLU A 79 -1.26 -10.90 7.27
CA GLU A 79 -0.09 -10.43 8.01
C GLU A 79 0.67 -9.32 7.28
N GLU A 80 0.65 -9.34 5.96
CA GLU A 80 1.25 -8.28 5.16
C GLU A 80 0.45 -6.99 5.25
N SER A 81 -0.88 -7.10 5.25
CA SER A 81 -1.75 -5.95 5.48
C SER A 81 -1.52 -5.33 6.85
N GLU A 82 -1.37 -6.17 7.86
CA GLU A 82 -1.10 -5.71 9.23
C GLU A 82 0.25 -5.00 9.32
N LEU A 83 1.26 -5.53 8.66
CA LEU A 83 2.57 -4.89 8.61
C LEU A 83 2.48 -3.50 8.00
N LEU A 84 1.80 -3.38 6.86
CA LEU A 84 1.66 -2.09 6.18
C LEU A 84 0.85 -1.10 7.01
N ASP A 85 -0.21 -1.57 7.69
CA ASP A 85 -1.00 -0.70 8.56
C ASP A 85 -0.15 -0.17 9.72
N SER A 86 0.74 -0.99 10.27
CA SER A 86 1.61 -0.56 11.36
C SER A 86 2.61 0.53 10.93
N ILE A 87 2.96 0.56 9.65
CA ILE A 87 3.85 1.58 9.10
C ILE A 87 3.18 2.94 9.06
N TYR A 88 1.91 2.98 8.68
CA TYR A 88 1.19 4.25 8.51
C TYR A 88 1.17 5.09 9.80
N LEU A 89 0.76 4.49 10.91
CA LEU A 89 0.61 5.22 12.16
C LEU A 89 1.93 5.77 12.70
N PRO A 90 2.99 4.95 12.84
CA PRO A 90 4.26 5.45 13.38
C PRO A 90 4.93 6.47 12.47
N SER A 91 4.74 6.39 11.16
CA SER A 91 5.34 7.35 10.25
C SER A 91 4.72 8.73 10.39
N LYS A 92 3.47 8.80 10.84
CA LYS A 92 2.78 10.07 11.08
C LYS A 92 3.09 10.64 12.45
N TYR A 93 3.39 9.78 13.43
CA TYR A 93 3.56 10.17 14.82
C TYR A 93 4.85 9.58 15.39
N PRO A 94 6.02 9.97 14.84
CA PRO A 94 7.29 9.34 15.20
C PRO A 94 7.68 9.52 16.66
N LEU A 95 7.24 10.59 17.29
CA LEU A 95 7.49 10.84 18.71
C LEU A 95 6.30 10.40 19.55
N GLY A 96 5.38 9.68 18.95
CA GLY A 96 4.18 9.26 19.60
C GLY A 96 4.42 8.17 20.61
N SER A 97 3.39 7.87 21.30
CA SER A 97 3.37 6.87 22.35
C SER A 97 3.33 5.44 21.81
N VAL A 98 3.16 5.27 20.49
CA VAL A 98 3.07 3.94 19.89
C VAL A 98 4.29 3.71 19.02
N LEU A 99 5.12 2.74 19.42
CA LEU A 99 6.26 2.32 18.64
C LEU A 99 5.85 1.10 17.83
N PRO A 100 6.26 1.02 16.57
CA PRO A 100 5.94 -0.14 15.75
C PRO A 100 6.75 -1.35 16.20
N ASP A 101 6.24 -2.54 15.89
CA ASP A 101 6.94 -3.79 16.16
C ASP A 101 7.99 -4.08 15.09
N PHE A 102 8.44 -3.07 14.37
CA PHE A 102 9.45 -3.20 13.35
C PHE A 102 10.44 -2.04 13.42
N GLU A 103 11.64 -2.33 12.96
CA GLU A 103 12.66 -1.30 12.81
C GLU A 103 12.62 -0.84 11.35
N PRO A 104 12.74 0.47 11.07
CA PRO A 104 12.85 0.93 9.68
C PRO A 104 14.26 0.60 9.14
N ASP A 105 14.45 -0.66 8.80
CA ASP A 105 15.71 -1.15 8.29
C ASP A 105 15.60 -1.59 6.83
N GLU A 106 16.74 -1.91 6.23
CA GLU A 106 16.80 -2.30 4.82
C GLU A 106 15.94 -3.52 4.52
N GLN A 107 16.01 -4.54 5.38
CA GLN A 107 15.30 -5.79 5.17
C GLN A 107 13.77 -5.57 5.16
N THR A 108 13.27 -4.79 6.11
CA THR A 108 11.84 -4.47 6.16
C THR A 108 11.42 -3.66 4.94
N CYS A 109 12.26 -2.73 4.51
CA CYS A 109 11.99 -1.93 3.31
C CYS A 109 11.94 -2.80 2.06
N GLU A 110 12.89 -3.70 1.89
CA GLU A 110 12.89 -4.62 0.76
C GLU A 110 11.63 -5.48 0.75
N ARG A 111 11.21 -5.94 1.91
CA ARG A 111 10.00 -6.73 2.05
C ARG A 111 8.76 -5.93 1.64
N CYS A 112 8.64 -4.70 2.12
CA CYS A 112 7.47 -3.87 1.81
C CYS A 112 7.43 -3.46 0.35
N VAL A 113 8.57 -3.17 -0.25
CA VAL A 113 8.63 -2.88 -1.69
C VAL A 113 8.23 -4.10 -2.49
N ALA A 114 8.69 -5.30 -2.11
CA ALA A 114 8.31 -6.54 -2.78
C ALA A 114 6.81 -6.82 -2.68
N ILE A 115 6.21 -6.54 -1.51
CA ILE A 115 4.77 -6.65 -1.32
C ILE A 115 4.04 -5.70 -2.29
N ALA A 116 4.49 -4.46 -2.36
CA ALA A 116 3.87 -3.45 -3.22
C ALA A 116 3.96 -3.85 -4.70
N GLU A 117 5.10 -4.40 -5.14
CA GLU A 117 5.25 -4.87 -6.51
C GLU A 117 4.28 -6.01 -6.82
N ARG A 118 4.13 -6.95 -5.90
CA ARG A 118 3.22 -8.07 -6.08
C ARG A 118 1.76 -7.62 -6.11
N VAL A 119 1.40 -6.69 -5.26
CA VAL A 119 0.06 -6.10 -5.27
C VAL A 119 -0.20 -5.39 -6.59
N LYS A 120 0.78 -4.67 -7.10
CA LYS A 120 0.67 -3.99 -8.39
C LYS A 120 0.31 -4.98 -9.50
N GLU A 121 0.99 -6.11 -9.56
CA GLU A 121 0.70 -7.13 -10.57
C GLU A 121 -0.72 -7.67 -10.44
N SER A 122 -1.18 -7.95 -9.22
CA SER A 122 -2.54 -8.40 -8.96
C SER A 122 -3.57 -7.37 -9.43
N VAL A 123 -3.33 -6.10 -9.11
CA VAL A 123 -4.24 -5.01 -9.44
C VAL A 123 -4.33 -4.83 -10.95
N LEU A 124 -3.19 -4.82 -11.63
CA LEU A 124 -3.19 -4.67 -13.08
C LEU A 124 -3.90 -5.83 -13.78
N ALA A 125 -3.78 -7.04 -13.24
CA ALA A 125 -4.48 -8.20 -13.77
C ALA A 125 -6.01 -8.04 -13.66
N LEU A 126 -6.49 -7.41 -12.58
CA LEU A 126 -7.92 -7.17 -12.39
C LEU A 126 -8.45 -6.06 -13.29
N LEU A 127 -7.62 -5.09 -13.64
CA LEU A 127 -8.06 -3.91 -14.37
C LEU A 127 -7.90 -4.05 -15.89
N HIS A 128 -7.36 -5.14 -16.35
CA HIS A 128 -7.20 -5.41 -17.78
C HIS A 128 -7.99 -6.64 -18.27
#